data_cdfd2ad5781e5c760e73cccd6c5279cd
#
_entry.id   cdfd2ad5781e5c760e73cccd6c5279cd
#
_cell.length_a   1.000
_cell.length_b   1.000
_cell.length_c   1.000
_cell.angle_alpha   90.00
_cell.angle_beta   90.00
_cell.angle_gamma   90.00
#
_symmetry.space_group_name_H-M   'P 1'
#
loop_
_entity.id
_entity.type
_entity.pdbx_description
1 polymer ?
#
loop_
_entity_poly.entity_id
_entity_poly.type
_entity_poly.pdbx_seq_one_letter_code
_entity_poly.pdbx_strand_id
1 'polypeptide(L)'
;MSEAATARRFVPGTQIEIVRDVPLGRFKHALFDFDGTISLLREGWQAIMAPVMLEMICGDSTPTGAIREDVERFIDETTGIQTLIQMQGLVDMVRKYGHVPPGRMLDAAGYKAVYNHRLMGPVNERLSRLAAGTLRRDDSVVLGSPEFLEGLAARGLAMYIFSGTDQDDVRNEAARLGTADYFREIWGALPSIEEFSKEKVLKQIIATHNLHGAEVLIVGDGPVEIRNAKENGCVALGVASNETLGHGWDEVKRRRLISAGADLVVPDFGECSDLLAYLFPA
;
A
#
# COMPACT_ATOMS: atom_id res chain seq x y z
N MET A 1 -28.13 9.07 -13.24
CA MET A 1 -27.66 8.67 -14.58
C MET A 1 -26.87 7.39 -14.39
N SER A 2 -27.36 6.28 -14.96
CA SER A 2 -26.69 4.96 -14.86
C SER A 2 -25.34 5.04 -15.56
N GLU A 3 -24.23 4.91 -14.82
CA GLU A 3 -22.95 4.59 -15.44
C GLU A 3 -23.13 3.26 -16.17
N ALA A 4 -23.10 3.31 -17.49
CA ALA A 4 -22.98 2.10 -18.29
C ALA A 4 -21.68 1.44 -17.85
N ALA A 5 -21.78 0.25 -17.24
CA ALA A 5 -20.63 -0.54 -16.84
C ALA A 5 -19.79 -0.80 -18.10
N THR A 6 -18.73 -0.01 -18.26
CA THR A 6 -17.76 -0.23 -19.35
C THR A 6 -17.24 -1.66 -19.18
N ALA A 7 -17.37 -2.49 -20.21
CA ALA A 7 -16.89 -3.86 -20.16
C ALA A 7 -15.40 -3.87 -19.76
N ARG A 8 -15.04 -4.72 -18.77
CA ARG A 8 -13.65 -4.90 -18.35
C ARG A 8 -12.81 -5.34 -19.54
N ARG A 9 -11.66 -4.72 -19.73
CA ARG A 9 -10.70 -5.06 -20.76
C ARG A 9 -9.49 -5.71 -20.13
N PHE A 10 -9.13 -6.89 -20.59
CA PHE A 10 -8.01 -7.66 -20.07
C PHE A 10 -6.96 -7.90 -21.16
N VAL A 11 -5.73 -8.14 -20.75
CA VAL A 11 -4.74 -8.77 -21.61
C VAL A 11 -5.29 -10.17 -21.97
N PRO A 12 -5.32 -10.55 -23.25
CA PRO A 12 -5.98 -11.79 -23.67
C PRO A 12 -5.49 -13.04 -22.92
N GLY A 13 -6.44 -13.76 -22.34
CA GLY A 13 -6.15 -15.02 -21.60
C GLY A 13 -5.67 -14.82 -20.16
N THR A 14 -5.67 -13.58 -19.66
CA THR A 14 -5.16 -13.25 -18.32
C THR A 14 -6.19 -12.52 -17.46
N GLN A 15 -5.84 -12.28 -16.19
CA GLN A 15 -6.56 -11.43 -15.25
C GLN A 15 -5.95 -10.01 -15.16
N ILE A 16 -5.03 -9.63 -16.05
CA ILE A 16 -4.40 -8.31 -16.09
C ILE A 16 -5.40 -7.34 -16.72
N GLU A 17 -6.03 -6.48 -15.91
CA GLU A 17 -7.03 -5.54 -16.37
C GLU A 17 -6.38 -4.26 -16.89
N ILE A 18 -6.75 -3.87 -18.12
CA ILE A 18 -6.32 -2.64 -18.77
C ILE A 18 -7.42 -1.59 -18.57
N VAL A 19 -7.18 -0.64 -17.68
CA VAL A 19 -8.09 0.49 -17.42
C VAL A 19 -7.85 1.60 -18.43
N ARG A 20 -6.58 1.86 -18.76
CA ARG A 20 -6.15 2.86 -19.73
C ARG A 20 -4.97 2.36 -20.55
N ASP A 21 -4.90 2.78 -21.81
CA ASP A 21 -3.69 2.56 -22.59
C ASP A 21 -2.58 3.51 -22.15
N VAL A 22 -1.38 2.98 -21.99
CA VAL A 22 -0.21 3.72 -21.55
C VAL A 22 1.01 3.36 -22.42
N PRO A 23 2.03 4.24 -22.49
CA PRO A 23 3.30 3.88 -23.12
C PRO A 23 3.95 2.71 -22.40
N LEU A 24 4.22 1.62 -23.09
CA LEU A 24 4.87 0.42 -22.59
C LEU A 24 6.33 0.33 -23.07
N GLY A 25 7.12 -0.56 -22.46
CA GLY A 25 8.50 -0.86 -22.88
C GLY A 25 9.54 0.22 -22.55
N ARG A 26 9.17 1.26 -21.78
CA ARG A 26 10.06 2.40 -21.48
C ARG A 26 10.49 2.50 -20.03
N PHE A 27 10.03 1.59 -19.18
CA PHE A 27 10.28 1.65 -17.75
C PHE A 27 11.78 1.46 -17.45
N LYS A 28 12.31 2.37 -16.65
CA LYS A 28 13.68 2.36 -16.12
C LYS A 28 13.70 2.23 -14.61
N HIS A 29 12.64 2.73 -13.96
CA HIS A 29 12.47 2.72 -12.52
C HIS A 29 11.10 2.16 -12.14
N ALA A 30 11.05 1.45 -11.01
CA ALA A 30 9.79 1.00 -10.42
C ALA A 30 9.77 1.32 -8.92
N LEU A 31 8.70 1.95 -8.45
CA LEU A 31 8.49 2.25 -7.04
C LEU A 31 7.33 1.41 -6.54
N PHE A 32 7.56 0.73 -5.46
CA PHE A 32 6.60 -0.20 -4.85
C PHE A 32 6.11 0.34 -3.49
N ASP A 33 4.81 0.27 -3.26
CA ASP A 33 4.34 0.14 -1.90
C ASP A 33 4.75 -1.22 -1.35
N PHE A 34 4.67 -1.41 -0.04
CA PHE A 34 5.14 -2.64 0.58
C PHE A 34 4.01 -3.49 1.13
N ASP A 35 3.23 -2.95 2.06
CA ASP A 35 2.15 -3.67 2.74
C ASP A 35 0.96 -3.87 1.79
N GLY A 36 0.47 -5.11 1.63
CA GLY A 36 -0.61 -5.44 0.69
C GLY A 36 -0.20 -5.47 -0.79
N THR A 37 1.01 -5.03 -1.11
CA THR A 37 1.59 -5.03 -2.47
C THR A 37 2.65 -6.11 -2.65
N ILE A 38 3.58 -6.22 -1.71
CA ILE A 38 4.63 -7.24 -1.66
C ILE A 38 4.44 -8.11 -0.43
N SER A 39 4.28 -7.50 0.75
CA SER A 39 4.23 -8.12 2.05
C SER A 39 2.80 -8.34 2.53
N LEU A 40 2.54 -9.50 3.14
CA LEU A 40 1.33 -9.82 3.89
C LEU A 40 1.57 -9.86 5.41
N LEU A 41 2.75 -9.42 5.88
CA LEU A 41 3.09 -9.43 7.31
C LEU A 41 2.15 -8.57 8.16
N ARG A 42 1.58 -7.52 7.56
CA ARG A 42 0.64 -6.60 8.21
C ARG A 42 -0.82 -6.83 7.79
N GLU A 43 -1.10 -7.95 7.11
CA GLU A 43 -2.48 -8.33 6.74
C GLU A 43 -3.41 -8.22 7.95
N GLY A 44 -4.60 -7.63 7.74
CA GLY A 44 -5.60 -7.38 8.77
C GLY A 44 -5.39 -6.10 9.60
N TRP A 45 -4.46 -5.22 9.23
CA TRP A 45 -4.19 -3.97 9.95
C TRP A 45 -5.44 -3.10 10.11
N GLN A 46 -6.36 -3.08 9.15
CA GLN A 46 -7.62 -2.33 9.23
C GLN A 46 -8.51 -2.85 10.37
N ALA A 47 -8.54 -4.18 10.58
CA ALA A 47 -9.30 -4.81 11.65
C ALA A 47 -8.74 -4.47 13.04
N ILE A 48 -7.50 -3.99 13.12
CA ILE A 48 -6.88 -3.48 14.35
C ILE A 48 -7.11 -1.96 14.46
N MET A 49 -6.94 -1.22 13.37
CA MET A 49 -7.05 0.23 13.37
C MET A 49 -8.46 0.71 13.70
N ALA A 50 -9.48 0.15 13.09
CA ALA A 50 -10.86 0.57 13.28
C ALA A 50 -11.32 0.47 14.75
N PRO A 51 -11.13 -0.65 15.48
CA PRO A 51 -11.42 -0.72 16.91
C PRO A 51 -10.60 0.29 17.75
N VAL A 52 -9.32 0.50 17.44
CA VAL A 52 -8.50 1.50 18.14
C VAL A 52 -9.08 2.89 17.96
N MET A 53 -9.41 3.28 16.72
CA MET A 53 -9.99 4.59 16.46
C MET A 53 -11.33 4.78 17.17
N LEU A 54 -12.21 3.77 17.11
CA LEU A 54 -13.52 3.82 17.81
C LEU A 54 -13.36 3.96 19.32
N GLU A 55 -12.44 3.22 19.94
CA GLU A 55 -12.13 3.33 21.36
C GLU A 55 -11.60 4.71 21.73
N MET A 56 -10.66 5.23 20.93
CA MET A 56 -10.08 6.56 21.19
C MET A 56 -11.07 7.70 20.97
N ILE A 57 -11.98 7.59 20.00
CA ILE A 57 -13.03 8.61 19.74
C ILE A 57 -14.11 8.59 20.81
N CYS A 58 -14.55 7.40 21.21
CA CYS A 58 -15.71 7.25 22.07
C CYS A 58 -15.39 7.23 23.57
N GLY A 59 -14.14 6.88 23.94
CA GLY A 59 -13.78 6.68 25.35
C GLY A 59 -14.70 5.65 26.02
N ASP A 60 -15.41 6.08 27.06
CA ASP A 60 -16.35 5.23 27.82
C ASP A 60 -17.74 5.14 27.14
N SER A 61 -17.98 5.84 26.02
CA SER A 61 -19.25 5.87 25.31
C SER A 61 -19.35 4.77 24.25
N THR A 62 -20.57 4.30 23.95
CA THR A 62 -20.77 3.34 22.86
C THR A 62 -20.69 4.02 21.50
N PRO A 63 -19.91 3.48 20.53
CA PRO A 63 -19.85 4.02 19.18
C PRO A 63 -21.21 4.00 18.48
N THR A 64 -21.63 5.14 17.92
CA THR A 64 -22.84 5.23 17.08
C THR A 64 -22.57 4.72 15.65
N GLY A 65 -23.62 4.47 14.87
CA GLY A 65 -23.50 4.10 13.46
C GLY A 65 -22.71 5.15 12.66
N ALA A 66 -23.02 6.43 12.85
CA ALA A 66 -22.33 7.52 12.17
C ALA A 66 -20.81 7.59 12.49
N ILE A 67 -20.40 7.31 13.73
CA ILE A 67 -18.98 7.26 14.09
C ILE A 67 -18.28 6.07 13.40
N ARG A 68 -18.94 4.91 13.33
CA ARG A 68 -18.40 3.73 12.64
C ARG A 68 -18.21 3.99 11.15
N GLU A 69 -19.21 4.53 10.49
CA GLU A 69 -19.16 4.89 9.07
C GLU A 69 -18.07 5.93 8.78
N ASP A 70 -17.90 6.94 9.64
CA ASP A 70 -16.83 7.94 9.51
C ASP A 70 -15.44 7.32 9.67
N VAL A 71 -15.26 6.40 10.62
CA VAL A 71 -14.00 5.69 10.83
C VAL A 71 -13.66 4.78 9.65
N GLU A 72 -14.64 3.98 9.19
CA GLU A 72 -14.44 3.08 8.05
C GLU A 72 -14.08 3.86 6.78
N ARG A 73 -14.83 4.92 6.48
CA ARG A 73 -14.54 5.80 5.35
C ARG A 73 -13.16 6.44 5.47
N PHE A 74 -12.80 6.95 6.65
CA PHE A 74 -11.50 7.57 6.86
C PHE A 74 -10.34 6.59 6.64
N ILE A 75 -10.44 5.37 7.15
CA ILE A 75 -9.43 4.32 6.94
C ILE A 75 -9.31 4.00 5.44
N ASP A 76 -10.44 3.87 4.74
CA ASP A 76 -10.46 3.55 3.32
C ASP A 76 -9.82 4.66 2.46
N GLU A 77 -10.17 5.93 2.73
CA GLU A 77 -9.64 7.09 2.01
C GLU A 77 -8.15 7.34 2.25
N THR A 78 -7.64 6.94 3.42
CA THR A 78 -6.27 7.18 3.87
C THR A 78 -5.37 5.95 3.78
N THR A 79 -5.84 4.85 3.19
CA THR A 79 -4.99 3.68 2.92
C THR A 79 -3.77 4.09 2.08
N GLY A 80 -2.57 3.72 2.53
CA GLY A 80 -1.30 4.04 1.87
C GLY A 80 -0.60 5.31 2.34
N ILE A 81 -1.22 6.17 3.19
CA ILE A 81 -0.52 7.30 3.81
C ILE A 81 0.31 6.87 5.03
N GLN A 82 1.15 7.78 5.52
CA GLN A 82 1.87 7.56 6.77
C GLN A 82 0.91 7.38 7.96
N THR A 83 1.17 6.39 8.81
CA THR A 83 0.37 6.14 10.02
C THR A 83 0.28 7.37 10.92
N LEU A 84 1.36 8.17 11.03
CA LEU A 84 1.33 9.40 11.83
C LEU A 84 0.31 10.42 11.30
N ILE A 85 0.13 10.53 9.98
CA ILE A 85 -0.89 11.40 9.36
C ILE A 85 -2.29 10.85 9.64
N GLN A 86 -2.48 9.51 9.57
CA GLN A 86 -3.76 8.90 9.96
C GLN A 86 -4.09 9.20 11.43
N MET A 87 -3.10 9.14 12.33
CA MET A 87 -3.31 9.47 13.74
C MET A 87 -3.56 10.97 13.97
N GLN A 88 -3.05 11.85 13.12
CA GLN A 88 -3.44 13.26 13.16
C GLN A 88 -4.93 13.41 12.81
N GLY A 89 -5.43 12.70 11.81
CA GLY A 89 -6.86 12.64 11.50
C GLY A 89 -7.69 12.06 12.66
N LEU A 90 -7.17 11.04 13.37
CA LEU A 90 -7.82 10.54 14.59
C LEU A 90 -7.92 11.62 15.67
N VAL A 91 -6.88 12.42 15.90
CA VAL A 91 -6.95 13.58 16.83
C VAL A 91 -8.11 14.51 16.46
N ASP A 92 -8.27 14.81 15.18
CA ASP A 92 -9.34 15.68 14.70
C ASP A 92 -10.72 15.04 14.87
N MET A 93 -10.84 13.73 14.65
CA MET A 93 -12.08 12.99 14.91
C MET A 93 -12.44 12.94 16.40
N VAL A 94 -11.47 12.73 17.30
CA VAL A 94 -11.68 12.76 18.75
C VAL A 94 -12.21 14.14 19.18
N ARG A 95 -11.64 15.22 18.64
CA ARG A 95 -12.12 16.61 18.89
C ARG A 95 -13.51 16.84 18.33
N LYS A 96 -13.79 16.38 17.11
CA LYS A 96 -15.07 16.50 16.41
C LYS A 96 -16.22 15.92 17.23
N TYR A 97 -16.02 14.71 17.75
CA TYR A 97 -17.06 13.99 18.48
C TYR A 97 -17.16 14.39 19.95
N GLY A 98 -16.10 14.85 20.58
CA GLY A 98 -16.09 15.45 21.91
C GLY A 98 -16.46 14.49 23.07
N HIS A 99 -16.36 13.18 22.87
CA HIS A 99 -16.65 12.20 23.94
C HIS A 99 -15.52 12.07 24.95
N VAL A 100 -14.28 12.46 24.57
CA VAL A 100 -13.09 12.36 25.41
C VAL A 100 -12.71 13.75 25.92
N PRO A 101 -12.57 13.96 27.25
CA PRO A 101 -12.14 15.23 27.80
C PRO A 101 -10.75 15.64 27.30
N PRO A 102 -10.49 16.94 27.07
CA PRO A 102 -9.20 17.41 26.54
C PRO A 102 -7.96 16.91 27.29
N GLY A 103 -8.04 16.77 28.61
CA GLY A 103 -6.92 16.28 29.44
C GLY A 103 -6.64 14.76 29.31
N ARG A 104 -7.52 14.02 28.63
CA ARG A 104 -7.34 12.58 28.33
C ARG A 104 -7.01 12.32 26.86
N MET A 105 -7.03 13.35 26.01
CA MET A 105 -6.69 13.22 24.60
C MET A 105 -5.19 13.06 24.44
N LEU A 106 -4.79 12.15 23.55
CA LEU A 106 -3.41 12.00 23.12
C LEU A 106 -3.17 12.88 21.87
N ASP A 107 -1.90 13.16 21.61
CA ASP A 107 -1.47 13.66 20.30
C ASP A 107 -1.35 12.53 19.27
N ALA A 108 -1.01 12.87 18.04
CA ALA A 108 -0.86 11.89 16.96
C ALA A 108 0.19 10.81 17.27
N ALA A 109 1.29 11.18 17.92
CA ALA A 109 2.35 10.25 18.30
C ALA A 109 1.87 9.28 19.38
N GLY A 110 1.11 9.76 20.36
CA GLY A 110 0.50 8.93 21.40
C GLY A 110 -0.51 7.92 20.82
N TYR A 111 -1.40 8.36 19.93
CA TYR A 111 -2.33 7.44 19.26
C TYR A 111 -1.61 6.44 18.35
N LYS A 112 -0.55 6.86 17.66
CA LYS A 112 0.31 5.96 16.88
C LYS A 112 0.95 4.89 17.77
N ALA A 113 1.44 5.26 18.95
CA ALA A 113 2.02 4.32 19.88
C ALA A 113 1.00 3.25 20.34
N VAL A 114 -0.26 3.66 20.62
CA VAL A 114 -1.35 2.73 20.96
C VAL A 114 -1.65 1.77 19.81
N TYR A 115 -1.78 2.29 18.60
CA TYR A 115 -2.03 1.48 17.41
C TYR A 115 -0.88 0.51 17.14
N ASN A 116 0.36 1.01 17.09
CA ASN A 116 1.54 0.18 16.84
C ASN A 116 1.69 -0.94 17.87
N HIS A 117 1.45 -0.65 19.16
CA HIS A 117 1.49 -1.67 20.21
C HIS A 117 0.54 -2.86 19.91
N ARG A 118 -0.66 -2.58 19.38
CA ARG A 118 -1.62 -3.63 19.03
C ARG A 118 -1.27 -4.33 17.72
N LEU A 119 -0.84 -3.58 16.72
CA LEU A 119 -0.46 -4.10 15.40
C LEU A 119 0.77 -5.02 15.49
N MET A 120 1.78 -4.60 16.24
CA MET A 120 3.03 -5.35 16.33
C MET A 120 2.91 -6.71 17.03
N GLY A 121 1.84 -6.98 17.75
CA GLY A 121 1.56 -8.31 18.30
C GLY A 121 1.51 -9.39 17.21
N PRO A 122 0.52 -9.37 16.32
CA PRO A 122 0.41 -10.34 15.22
C PRO A 122 1.58 -10.24 14.22
N VAL A 123 2.14 -9.05 13.97
CA VAL A 123 3.29 -8.90 13.07
C VAL A 123 4.51 -9.64 13.63
N ASN A 124 4.85 -9.45 14.90
CA ASN A 124 5.97 -10.11 15.55
C ASN A 124 5.75 -11.63 15.65
N GLU A 125 4.51 -12.09 15.82
CA GLU A 125 4.19 -13.52 15.76
C GLU A 125 4.52 -14.09 14.37
N ARG A 126 4.07 -13.44 13.28
CA ARG A 126 4.39 -13.85 11.90
C ARG A 126 5.90 -13.85 11.64
N LEU A 127 6.61 -12.79 12.03
CA LEU A 127 8.07 -12.70 11.92
C LEU A 127 8.78 -13.82 12.69
N SER A 128 8.32 -14.15 13.89
CA SER A 128 8.88 -15.24 14.71
C SER A 128 8.66 -16.60 14.04
N ARG A 129 7.48 -16.84 13.46
CA ARG A 129 7.15 -18.05 12.74
C ARG A 129 7.95 -18.19 11.44
N LEU A 130 8.19 -17.08 10.72
CA LEU A 130 9.10 -17.05 9.57
C LEU A 130 10.52 -17.45 9.98
N ALA A 131 11.04 -16.85 11.05
CA ALA A 131 12.37 -17.15 11.56
C ALA A 131 12.51 -18.61 12.03
N ALA A 132 11.43 -19.19 12.58
CA ALA A 132 11.38 -20.58 13.00
C ALA A 132 11.10 -21.58 11.86
N GLY A 133 10.83 -21.09 10.63
CA GLY A 133 10.46 -21.94 9.49
C GLY A 133 9.06 -22.59 9.59
N THR A 134 8.21 -22.14 10.52
CA THR A 134 6.83 -22.61 10.70
C THR A 134 5.79 -21.80 9.91
N LEU A 135 6.19 -20.69 9.32
CA LEU A 135 5.47 -19.93 8.31
C LEU A 135 6.38 -19.88 7.08
N ARG A 136 5.85 -20.19 5.90
CA ARG A 136 6.61 -20.13 4.67
C ARG A 136 6.72 -18.67 4.20
N ARG A 137 7.81 -18.33 3.53
CA ARG A 137 7.97 -17.02 2.90
C ARG A 137 6.86 -16.75 1.89
N ASP A 138 6.56 -17.74 1.04
CA ASP A 138 5.55 -17.62 -0.02
C ASP A 138 4.15 -17.34 0.53
N ASP A 139 3.85 -17.81 1.77
CA ASP A 139 2.58 -17.54 2.45
C ASP A 139 2.56 -16.16 3.15
N SER A 140 3.67 -15.42 3.09
CA SER A 140 3.84 -14.12 3.74
C SER A 140 4.01 -12.98 2.74
N VAL A 141 3.89 -13.27 1.45
CA VAL A 141 3.97 -12.31 0.35
C VAL A 141 2.76 -12.44 -0.57
N VAL A 142 2.42 -11.36 -1.28
CA VAL A 142 1.42 -11.42 -2.35
C VAL A 142 1.92 -12.38 -3.43
N LEU A 143 1.04 -13.27 -3.89
CA LEU A 143 1.37 -14.32 -4.86
C LEU A 143 2.16 -13.77 -6.06
N GLY A 144 3.31 -14.37 -6.35
CA GLY A 144 4.16 -14.04 -7.50
C GLY A 144 4.94 -12.72 -7.35
N SER A 145 4.86 -12.03 -6.20
CA SER A 145 5.62 -10.78 -6.02
C SER A 145 7.14 -10.95 -6.08
N PRO A 146 7.76 -12.02 -5.52
CA PRO A 146 9.19 -12.24 -5.68
C PRO A 146 9.61 -12.45 -7.15
N GLU A 147 8.83 -13.23 -7.90
CA GLU A 147 9.07 -13.52 -9.32
C GLU A 147 8.92 -12.25 -10.17
N PHE A 148 7.97 -11.38 -9.83
CA PHE A 148 7.82 -10.09 -10.51
C PHE A 148 9.02 -9.17 -10.24
N LEU A 149 9.49 -9.08 -9.00
CA LEU A 149 10.70 -8.34 -8.65
C LEU A 149 11.93 -8.88 -9.40
N GLU A 150 12.12 -10.19 -9.42
CA GLU A 150 13.21 -10.83 -10.16
C GLU A 150 13.11 -10.53 -11.66
N GLY A 151 11.93 -10.61 -12.25
CA GLY A 151 11.68 -10.30 -13.65
C GLY A 151 11.97 -8.85 -14.04
N LEU A 152 11.71 -7.90 -13.16
CA LEU A 152 12.06 -6.48 -13.34
C LEU A 152 13.55 -6.26 -13.16
N ALA A 153 14.19 -6.90 -12.18
CA ALA A 153 15.63 -6.84 -11.97
C ALA A 153 16.40 -7.39 -13.18
N ALA A 154 15.96 -8.51 -13.74
CA ALA A 154 16.54 -9.11 -14.97
C ALA A 154 16.46 -8.18 -16.19
N ARG A 155 15.52 -7.22 -16.19
CA ARG A 155 15.37 -6.17 -17.21
C ARG A 155 16.16 -4.91 -16.88
N GLY A 156 16.89 -4.89 -15.77
CA GLY A 156 17.75 -3.78 -15.35
C GLY A 156 17.01 -2.60 -14.73
N LEU A 157 15.77 -2.76 -14.27
CA LEU A 157 15.05 -1.68 -13.60
C LEU A 157 15.67 -1.37 -12.23
N ALA A 158 15.76 -0.08 -11.94
CA ALA A 158 16.06 0.40 -10.60
C ALA A 158 14.77 0.38 -9.77
N MET A 159 14.75 -0.41 -8.70
CA MET A 159 13.56 -0.58 -7.88
C MET A 159 13.72 0.09 -6.51
N TYR A 160 12.61 0.57 -5.96
CA TYR A 160 12.54 1.29 -4.69
C TYR A 160 11.28 0.89 -3.94
N ILE A 161 11.35 0.86 -2.60
CA ILE A 161 10.16 0.84 -1.73
C ILE A 161 9.88 2.25 -1.22
N PHE A 162 8.61 2.64 -1.16
CA PHE A 162 8.12 3.88 -0.57
C PHE A 162 6.85 3.61 0.27
N SER A 163 7.03 3.18 1.50
CA SER A 163 5.95 2.72 2.38
C SER A 163 5.50 3.78 3.39
N GLY A 164 4.22 3.75 3.76
CA GLY A 164 3.68 4.52 4.89
C GLY A 164 4.04 3.97 6.26
N THR A 165 4.60 2.76 6.31
CA THR A 165 5.12 2.09 7.50
C THR A 165 6.46 2.70 7.93
N ASP A 166 6.76 2.65 9.24
CA ASP A 166 8.01 3.16 9.79
C ASP A 166 9.23 2.54 9.10
N GLN A 167 10.23 3.35 8.77
CA GLN A 167 11.35 2.94 7.90
C GLN A 167 12.13 1.74 8.43
N ASP A 168 12.37 1.69 9.73
CA ASP A 168 13.12 0.59 10.32
C ASP A 168 12.32 -0.73 10.28
N ASP A 169 10.99 -0.64 10.44
CA ASP A 169 10.10 -1.79 10.33
C ASP A 169 10.09 -2.33 8.90
N VAL A 170 9.83 -1.47 7.90
CA VAL A 170 9.76 -1.93 6.49
C VAL A 170 11.09 -2.51 6.03
N ARG A 171 12.23 -1.96 6.46
CA ARG A 171 13.56 -2.51 6.16
C ARG A 171 13.76 -3.89 6.78
N ASN A 172 13.40 -4.04 8.06
CA ASN A 172 13.49 -5.34 8.75
C ASN A 172 12.56 -6.38 8.11
N GLU A 173 11.33 -6.02 7.80
CA GLU A 173 10.34 -6.90 7.18
C GLU A 173 10.75 -7.31 5.76
N ALA A 174 11.23 -6.39 4.94
CA ALA A 174 11.75 -6.69 3.59
C ALA A 174 12.96 -7.64 3.65
N ALA A 175 13.88 -7.44 4.61
CA ALA A 175 15.02 -8.33 4.82
C ALA A 175 14.57 -9.74 5.25
N ARG A 176 13.59 -9.84 6.16
CA ARG A 176 13.02 -11.13 6.61
C ARG A 176 12.30 -11.88 5.50
N LEU A 177 11.64 -11.16 4.60
CA LEU A 177 11.02 -11.73 3.40
C LEU A 177 12.04 -12.02 2.28
N GLY A 178 13.31 -11.59 2.43
CA GLY A 178 14.36 -11.78 1.42
C GLY A 178 14.10 -11.00 0.14
N THR A 179 13.38 -9.88 0.23
CA THR A 179 13.09 -9.00 -0.91
C THR A 179 13.95 -7.75 -0.92
N ALA A 180 14.65 -7.44 0.18
CA ALA A 180 15.42 -6.20 0.34
C ALA A 180 16.47 -5.99 -0.76
N ASP A 181 17.14 -7.05 -1.21
CA ASP A 181 18.25 -6.98 -2.18
C ASP A 181 17.79 -6.59 -3.59
N TYR A 182 16.50 -6.63 -3.90
CA TYR A 182 15.98 -6.14 -5.17
C TYR A 182 15.92 -4.60 -5.24
N PHE A 183 15.93 -3.93 -4.08
CA PHE A 183 15.71 -2.49 -4.00
C PHE A 183 17.01 -1.71 -3.80
N ARG A 184 17.20 -0.66 -4.60
CA ARG A 184 18.29 0.30 -4.41
C ARG A 184 18.17 1.04 -3.10
N GLU A 185 16.93 1.43 -2.77
CA GLU A 185 16.61 2.15 -1.54
C GLU A 185 15.23 1.72 -1.03
N ILE A 186 15.13 1.67 0.30
CA ILE A 186 13.88 1.38 1.02
C ILE A 186 13.55 2.61 1.87
N TRP A 187 12.49 3.28 1.45
CA TRP A 187 11.96 4.47 2.10
C TRP A 187 10.70 4.10 2.88
N GLY A 188 10.70 4.42 4.15
CA GLY A 188 9.54 4.31 5.05
C GLY A 188 9.28 5.62 5.76
N ALA A 189 8.20 5.68 6.54
CA ALA A 189 7.88 6.85 7.33
C ALA A 189 9.00 7.17 8.33
N LEU A 190 9.34 8.45 8.41
CA LEU A 190 10.26 8.99 9.40
C LEU A 190 9.49 9.60 10.58
N PRO A 191 10.13 9.85 11.74
CA PRO A 191 9.46 10.43 12.90
C PRO A 191 8.78 11.78 12.64
N SER A 192 9.32 12.57 11.69
CA SER A 192 8.74 13.83 11.26
C SER A 192 7.94 13.65 9.96
N ILE A 193 6.68 14.13 9.95
CA ILE A 193 5.84 14.15 8.75
C ILE A 193 6.48 14.97 7.62
N GLU A 194 7.24 16.01 7.96
CA GLU A 194 7.86 16.91 7.00
C GLU A 194 9.03 16.26 6.26
N GLU A 195 9.69 15.26 6.86
CA GLU A 195 10.88 14.62 6.31
C GLU A 195 10.58 13.57 5.26
N PHE A 196 9.37 12.98 5.28
CA PHE A 196 8.98 11.93 4.36
C PHE A 196 7.56 12.14 3.82
N SER A 197 7.38 11.90 2.51
CA SER A 197 6.11 11.53 1.90
C SER A 197 6.37 10.72 0.64
N LYS A 198 5.45 9.82 0.26
CA LYS A 198 5.54 9.06 -0.99
C LYS A 198 5.74 9.98 -2.21
N GLU A 199 5.06 11.13 -2.21
CA GLU A 199 5.18 12.14 -3.27
C GLU A 199 6.59 12.76 -3.33
N LYS A 200 7.18 13.11 -2.19
CA LYS A 200 8.55 13.65 -2.13
C LYS A 200 9.58 12.66 -2.65
N VAL A 201 9.49 11.39 -2.24
CA VAL A 201 10.38 10.33 -2.71
C VAL A 201 10.26 10.17 -4.23
N LEU A 202 9.04 10.10 -4.75
CA LEU A 202 8.81 10.00 -6.20
C LEU A 202 9.40 11.18 -6.97
N LYS A 203 9.11 12.42 -6.53
CA LYS A 203 9.65 13.64 -7.16
C LYS A 203 11.18 13.69 -7.10
N GLN A 204 11.77 13.26 -6.00
CA GLN A 204 13.24 13.19 -5.85
C GLN A 204 13.86 12.21 -6.84
N ILE A 205 13.28 10.99 -6.99
CA ILE A 205 13.77 9.99 -7.94
C ILE A 205 13.66 10.50 -9.37
N ILE A 206 12.51 11.07 -9.76
CA ILE A 206 12.30 11.66 -11.09
C ILE A 206 13.36 12.75 -11.37
N ALA A 207 13.57 13.66 -10.44
CA ALA A 207 14.52 14.76 -10.59
C ALA A 207 15.98 14.27 -10.63
N THR A 208 16.37 13.37 -9.70
CA THR A 208 17.73 12.86 -9.59
C THR A 208 18.18 12.11 -10.84
N HIS A 209 17.27 11.36 -11.45
CA HIS A 209 17.56 10.52 -12.61
C HIS A 209 17.12 11.15 -13.94
N ASN A 210 16.63 12.39 -13.92
CA ASN A 210 16.11 13.13 -15.08
C ASN A 210 15.12 12.29 -15.92
N LEU A 211 14.12 11.70 -15.24
CA LEU A 211 13.15 10.79 -15.85
C LEU A 211 11.94 11.54 -16.39
N HIS A 212 11.35 11.01 -17.46
CA HIS A 212 9.96 11.31 -17.81
C HIS A 212 9.02 10.38 -17.04
N GLY A 213 7.83 10.86 -16.65
CA GLY A 213 6.90 10.05 -15.85
C GLY A 213 6.59 8.67 -16.45
N ALA A 214 6.45 8.58 -17.79
CA ALA A 214 6.24 7.31 -18.51
C ALA A 214 7.42 6.30 -18.41
N GLU A 215 8.56 6.70 -17.86
CA GLU A 215 9.71 5.81 -17.59
C GLU A 215 9.67 5.23 -16.17
N VAL A 216 8.64 5.60 -15.39
CA VAL A 216 8.46 5.19 -14.00
C VAL A 216 7.18 4.38 -13.86
N LEU A 217 7.29 3.17 -13.34
CA LEU A 217 6.18 2.32 -12.95
C LEU A 217 5.95 2.46 -11.44
N ILE A 218 4.74 2.83 -11.04
CA ILE A 218 4.32 2.84 -9.64
C ILE A 218 3.43 1.63 -9.41
N VAL A 219 3.74 0.84 -8.38
CA VAL A 219 3.03 -0.39 -8.04
C VAL A 219 2.53 -0.28 -6.61
N GLY A 220 1.23 -0.44 -6.40
CA GLY A 220 0.67 -0.33 -5.06
C GLY A 220 -0.78 -0.78 -4.95
N ASP A 221 -1.22 -1.02 -3.73
CA ASP A 221 -2.57 -1.49 -3.39
C ASP A 221 -3.47 -0.40 -2.80
N GLY A 222 -2.92 0.78 -2.55
CA GLY A 222 -3.63 1.95 -1.98
C GLY A 222 -3.93 3.04 -3.02
N PRO A 223 -4.89 3.93 -2.73
CA PRO A 223 -5.23 5.03 -3.62
C PRO A 223 -4.18 6.16 -3.63
N VAL A 224 -3.33 6.25 -2.61
CA VAL A 224 -2.37 7.35 -2.43
C VAL A 224 -1.26 7.27 -3.46
N GLU A 225 -0.60 6.12 -3.58
CA GLU A 225 0.47 5.90 -4.56
C GLU A 225 -0.05 5.97 -6.00
N ILE A 226 -1.29 5.50 -6.25
CA ILE A 226 -1.91 5.61 -7.56
C ILE A 226 -2.16 7.07 -7.94
N ARG A 227 -2.70 7.90 -7.03
CA ARG A 227 -2.85 9.34 -7.26
C ARG A 227 -1.50 10.02 -7.51
N ASN A 228 -0.49 9.73 -6.66
CA ASN A 228 0.85 10.27 -6.83
C ASN A 228 1.45 9.90 -8.20
N ALA A 229 1.23 8.68 -8.68
CA ALA A 229 1.65 8.26 -10.01
C ALA A 229 1.01 9.15 -11.09
N LYS A 230 -0.30 9.37 -11.02
CA LYS A 230 -1.03 10.16 -12.04
C LYS A 230 -0.65 11.63 -12.02
N GLU A 231 -0.47 12.22 -10.85
CA GLU A 231 -0.06 13.62 -10.70
C GLU A 231 1.34 13.89 -11.26
N ASN A 232 2.21 12.86 -11.29
CA ASN A 232 3.56 12.96 -11.82
C ASN A 232 3.72 12.33 -13.23
N GLY A 233 2.61 11.96 -13.88
CA GLY A 233 2.61 11.40 -15.25
C GLY A 233 3.19 9.98 -15.33
N CYS A 234 3.34 9.28 -14.22
CA CYS A 234 3.83 7.92 -14.15
C CYS A 234 2.75 6.89 -14.55
N VAL A 235 3.17 5.68 -14.87
CA VAL A 235 2.27 4.55 -15.09
C VAL A 235 1.95 3.91 -13.74
N ALA A 236 0.65 3.69 -13.49
CA ALA A 236 0.13 3.17 -12.24
C ALA A 236 -0.40 1.75 -12.40
N LEU A 237 0.25 0.77 -11.77
CA LEU A 237 -0.19 -0.62 -11.64
C LEU A 237 -0.79 -0.83 -10.24
N GLY A 238 -2.11 -0.99 -10.18
CA GLY A 238 -2.83 -1.30 -8.95
C GLY A 238 -2.80 -2.80 -8.65
N VAL A 239 -2.53 -3.16 -7.40
CA VAL A 239 -2.56 -4.54 -6.90
C VAL A 239 -3.81 -4.72 -6.02
N ALA A 240 -4.83 -5.37 -6.55
CA ALA A 240 -6.11 -5.57 -5.89
C ALA A 240 -6.20 -6.95 -5.23
N SER A 241 -5.16 -7.33 -4.49
CA SER A 241 -5.04 -8.65 -3.87
C SER A 241 -6.00 -8.83 -2.69
N ASN A 242 -6.59 -10.00 -2.61
CA ASN A 242 -7.23 -10.46 -1.38
C ASN A 242 -6.13 -10.91 -0.41
N GLU A 243 -5.78 -10.05 0.54
CA GLU A 243 -4.67 -10.29 1.46
C GLU A 243 -4.90 -11.51 2.37
N THR A 244 -6.15 -11.77 2.76
CA THR A 244 -6.49 -12.92 3.61
C THR A 244 -6.23 -14.26 2.91
N LEU A 245 -6.43 -14.32 1.61
CA LEU A 245 -6.11 -15.51 0.79
C LEU A 245 -4.68 -15.47 0.24
N GLY A 246 -4.05 -14.31 0.24
CA GLY A 246 -2.73 -14.07 -0.36
C GLY A 246 -2.74 -14.00 -1.89
N HIS A 247 -3.93 -14.13 -2.51
CA HIS A 247 -4.10 -14.12 -3.97
C HIS A 247 -5.55 -13.81 -4.37
N GLY A 248 -5.76 -13.52 -5.66
CA GLY A 248 -7.08 -13.30 -6.25
C GLY A 248 -7.65 -11.91 -5.96
N TRP A 249 -8.81 -11.62 -6.53
CA TRP A 249 -9.41 -10.30 -6.53
C TRP A 249 -10.01 -9.90 -5.18
N ASP A 250 -9.64 -8.71 -4.69
CA ASP A 250 -10.46 -7.88 -3.82
C ASP A 250 -11.17 -6.81 -4.67
N GLU A 251 -12.46 -6.99 -4.89
CA GLU A 251 -13.26 -6.10 -5.74
C GLU A 251 -13.48 -4.70 -5.13
N VAL A 252 -13.38 -4.55 -3.80
CA VAL A 252 -13.45 -3.24 -3.13
C VAL A 252 -12.16 -2.49 -3.40
N LYS A 253 -11.03 -3.13 -3.14
CA LYS A 253 -9.69 -2.59 -3.43
C LYS A 253 -9.55 -2.25 -4.93
N ARG A 254 -9.97 -3.15 -5.83
CA ARG A 254 -9.98 -2.90 -7.27
C ARG A 254 -10.71 -1.61 -7.66
N ARG A 255 -11.97 -1.44 -7.21
CA ARG A 255 -12.76 -0.24 -7.52
C ARG A 255 -12.07 1.03 -7.00
N ARG A 256 -11.50 0.98 -5.80
CA ARG A 256 -10.77 2.08 -5.18
C ARG A 256 -9.54 2.49 -6.02
N LEU A 257 -8.76 1.52 -6.49
CA LEU A 257 -7.58 1.76 -7.32
C LEU A 257 -7.95 2.37 -8.68
N ILE A 258 -9.01 1.86 -9.33
CA ILE A 258 -9.52 2.43 -10.58
C ILE A 258 -10.00 3.87 -10.37
N SER A 259 -10.74 4.13 -9.30
CA SER A 259 -11.21 5.49 -8.96
C SER A 259 -10.05 6.44 -8.65
N ALA A 260 -8.95 5.95 -8.11
CA ALA A 260 -7.73 6.72 -7.88
C ALA A 260 -6.95 7.00 -9.18
N GLY A 261 -7.27 6.30 -10.27
CA GLY A 261 -6.69 6.53 -11.59
C GLY A 261 -5.69 5.47 -12.05
N ALA A 262 -5.71 4.25 -11.50
CA ALA A 262 -4.87 3.16 -11.98
C ALA A 262 -5.00 2.97 -13.50
N ASP A 263 -3.88 2.71 -14.15
CA ASP A 263 -3.83 2.43 -15.58
C ASP A 263 -4.01 0.92 -15.85
N LEU A 264 -3.41 0.12 -15.00
CA LEU A 264 -3.51 -1.34 -14.99
C LEU A 264 -3.92 -1.79 -13.58
N VAL A 265 -4.66 -2.89 -13.48
CA VAL A 265 -4.98 -3.53 -12.20
C VAL A 265 -4.81 -5.03 -12.32
N VAL A 266 -4.15 -5.63 -11.34
CA VAL A 266 -3.98 -7.08 -11.22
C VAL A 266 -4.51 -7.58 -9.87
N PRO A 267 -4.99 -8.82 -9.76
CA PRO A 267 -5.36 -9.40 -8.48
C PRO A 267 -4.12 -9.69 -7.60
N ASP A 268 -3.07 -10.12 -8.24
CA ASP A 268 -1.77 -10.49 -7.69
C ASP A 268 -0.75 -10.61 -8.84
N PHE A 269 0.43 -11.19 -8.60
CA PHE A 269 1.46 -11.39 -9.62
C PHE A 269 1.56 -12.87 -10.08
N GLY A 270 0.53 -13.69 -9.86
CA GLY A 270 0.52 -15.08 -10.29
C GLY A 270 0.70 -15.26 -11.80
N GLU A 271 0.29 -14.28 -12.60
CA GLU A 271 0.51 -14.20 -14.05
C GLU A 271 1.73 -13.34 -14.41
N CYS A 272 2.80 -13.43 -13.62
CA CYS A 272 4.01 -12.61 -13.73
C CYS A 272 4.58 -12.58 -15.15
N SER A 273 4.68 -13.72 -15.82
CA SER A 273 5.25 -13.82 -17.17
C SER A 273 4.45 -12.99 -18.19
N ASP A 274 3.13 -13.08 -18.14
CA ASP A 274 2.24 -12.33 -19.03
C ASP A 274 2.25 -10.85 -18.73
N LEU A 275 2.28 -10.49 -17.43
CA LEU A 275 2.39 -9.10 -16.99
C LEU A 275 3.71 -8.47 -17.49
N LEU A 276 4.83 -9.18 -17.32
CA LEU A 276 6.13 -8.71 -17.81
C LEU A 276 6.16 -8.60 -19.33
N ALA A 277 5.58 -9.57 -20.07
CA ALA A 277 5.47 -9.50 -21.52
C ALA A 277 4.61 -8.33 -21.99
N TYR A 278 3.53 -8.03 -21.27
CA TYR A 278 2.69 -6.87 -21.57
C TYR A 278 3.40 -5.54 -21.26
N LEU A 279 4.06 -5.42 -20.11
CA LEU A 279 4.78 -4.19 -19.73
C LEU A 279 5.99 -3.90 -20.62
N PHE A 280 6.63 -4.95 -21.18
CA PHE A 280 7.85 -4.85 -21.98
C PHE A 280 7.66 -5.60 -23.31
N PRO A 281 6.79 -5.08 -24.21
CA PRO A 281 6.60 -5.68 -25.53
C PRO A 281 7.92 -5.69 -26.31
N ALA A 282 8.13 -6.76 -27.14
CA ALA A 282 9.32 -6.96 -27.96
C ALA A 282 9.47 -5.87 -29.05
#